data_b628931208410ea260538112cc068c8c
#
_entry.id   b628931208410ea260538112cc068c8c
#
_cell.length_a   1.000
_cell.length_b   1.000
_cell.length_c   1.000
_cell.angle_alpha   90.00
_cell.angle_beta   90.00
_cell.angle_gamma   90.00
#
_symmetry.space_group_name_H-M   'P 1'
#
loop_
_entity.id
_entity.type
_entity.pdbx_description
1 polymer ?
#
loop_
_entity_poly.entity_id
_entity_poly.type
_entity_poly.pdbx_seq_one_letter_code
_entity_poly.pdbx_strand_id
1 'polypeptide(L)'
;RHSVVPERLANALLTRDDDVSSHNEYFELTHLDDTLMTDQEVRELPKVWAIGGDGAMGDIGFQNVSKVVLQNRPNVLLLMPDTQVYSNTGGQNPHSTNMLGGYDMNQFGAASQGKLAEKKSVAGAFISGHGSPFVAQVSMANSAKTYRAMLDGLEYRGTAFFQCYTTCQ
;
A
#
# COMPACT_ATOMS: atom_id res chain seq x y z
N ARG A 1 1.90 15.91 19.45
CA ARG A 1 1.90 15.68 18.00
C ARG A 1 3.23 16.09 17.35
N HIS A 2 4.32 15.68 17.96
CA HIS A 2 5.67 16.11 17.55
C HIS A 2 6.29 15.24 16.46
N SER A 3 5.52 14.39 15.79
CA SER A 3 6.10 13.24 15.12
C SER A 3 5.72 13.09 13.64
N VAL A 4 5.10 14.08 13.02
CA VAL A 4 4.65 13.94 11.63
C VAL A 4 5.63 14.54 10.63
N VAL A 5 6.40 15.53 11.06
CA VAL A 5 7.44 16.17 10.24
C VAL A 5 8.68 16.46 11.07
N PRO A 6 9.87 16.47 10.47
CA PRO A 6 11.09 16.86 11.15
C PRO A 6 10.98 18.26 11.78
N GLU A 7 11.59 18.43 12.94
CA GLU A 7 11.50 19.69 13.71
C GLU A 7 11.96 20.91 12.91
N ARG A 8 13.03 20.77 12.12
CA ARG A 8 13.53 21.89 11.29
C ARG A 8 12.49 22.34 10.26
N LEU A 9 11.72 21.42 9.66
CA LEU A 9 10.67 21.75 8.69
C LEU A 9 9.45 22.36 9.38
N ALA A 10 9.10 21.86 10.56
CA ALA A 10 8.03 22.45 11.38
C ALA A 10 8.39 23.88 11.79
N ASN A 11 9.63 24.12 12.22
CA ASN A 11 10.12 25.44 12.57
C ASN A 11 10.15 26.38 11.36
N ALA A 12 10.60 25.92 10.20
CA ALA A 12 10.58 26.72 8.96
C ALA A 12 9.16 27.16 8.59
N LEU A 13 8.17 26.27 8.76
CA LEU A 13 6.77 26.62 8.54
C LEU A 13 6.25 27.68 9.53
N LEU A 14 6.62 27.55 10.81
CA LEU A 14 6.18 28.48 11.87
C LEU A 14 6.83 29.86 11.77
N THR A 15 8.05 29.91 11.27
CA THR A 15 8.85 31.14 11.11
C THR A 15 8.81 31.70 9.69
N ARG A 16 7.99 31.09 8.84
CA ARG A 16 7.89 31.50 7.44
C ARG A 16 7.54 32.98 7.34
N ASP A 17 8.39 33.68 6.66
CA ASP A 17 8.14 34.98 6.09
C ASP A 17 7.93 34.83 4.56
N ASP A 18 7.69 35.92 3.87
CA ASP A 18 7.49 35.92 2.41
C ASP A 18 8.83 35.87 1.64
N ASP A 19 9.93 35.51 2.31
CA ASP A 19 11.24 35.37 1.68
C ASP A 19 11.32 34.08 0.89
N VAL A 20 11.94 34.14 -0.28
CA VAL A 20 12.20 33.00 -1.18
C VAL A 20 13.02 31.91 -0.49
N SER A 21 13.86 32.28 0.49
CA SER A 21 14.69 31.32 1.24
C SER A 21 13.87 30.28 2.02
N SER A 22 12.66 30.62 2.46
CA SER A 22 11.77 29.71 3.19
C SER A 22 10.83 28.87 2.31
N HIS A 23 10.80 29.13 1.01
CA HIS A 23 9.88 28.45 0.10
C HIS A 23 10.23 26.96 -0.10
N ASN A 24 11.53 26.61 -0.08
CA ASN A 24 11.95 25.23 -0.25
C ASN A 24 11.51 24.36 0.92
N GLU A 25 11.69 24.83 2.17
CA GLU A 25 11.24 24.12 3.37
C GLU A 25 9.72 24.01 3.40
N TYR A 26 9.01 25.07 3.02
CA TYR A 26 7.56 25.02 2.92
C TYR A 26 7.09 24.04 1.83
N PHE A 27 7.73 24.03 0.66
CA PHE A 27 7.44 23.08 -0.40
C PHE A 27 7.70 21.64 0.06
N GLU A 28 8.83 21.40 0.69
CA GLU A 28 9.20 20.09 1.25
C GLU A 28 8.15 19.60 2.25
N LEU A 29 7.74 20.47 3.19
CA LEU A 29 6.73 20.15 4.18
C LEU A 29 5.37 19.80 3.56
N THR A 30 4.92 20.57 2.57
CA THR A 30 3.61 20.36 1.94
C THR A 30 3.61 19.16 0.98
N HIS A 31 4.73 18.86 0.34
CA HIS A 31 4.86 17.78 -0.63
C HIS A 31 5.50 16.53 -0.02
N LEU A 32 6.00 16.61 1.22
CA LEU A 32 6.73 15.54 1.90
C LEU A 32 7.84 14.96 1.00
N ASP A 33 8.60 15.84 0.37
CA ASP A 33 9.72 15.43 -0.45
C ASP A 33 10.88 14.98 0.45
N ASP A 34 11.13 13.69 0.48
CA ASP A 34 12.17 13.09 1.32
C ASP A 34 13.59 13.27 0.77
N THR A 35 13.75 13.85 -0.43
CA THR A 35 15.07 14.08 -1.02
C THR A 35 15.91 15.08 -0.23
N LEU A 36 15.26 16.03 0.45
CA LEU A 36 15.91 17.04 1.28
C LEU A 36 16.03 16.63 2.75
N MET A 37 15.50 15.46 3.14
CA MET A 37 15.58 14.94 4.49
C MET A 37 16.86 14.13 4.69
N THR A 38 17.43 14.24 5.88
CA THR A 38 18.54 13.36 6.29
C THR A 38 18.02 11.94 6.55
N ASP A 39 18.91 10.95 6.50
CA ASP A 39 18.56 9.57 6.81
C ASP A 39 18.01 9.38 8.24
N GLN A 40 18.46 10.21 9.18
CA GLN A 40 17.94 10.20 10.54
C GLN A 40 16.50 10.71 10.59
N GLU A 41 16.20 11.85 9.94
CA GLU A 41 14.85 12.41 9.86
C GLU A 41 13.88 11.44 9.19
N VAL A 42 14.31 10.76 8.12
CA VAL A 42 13.50 9.72 7.45
C VAL A 42 13.19 8.56 8.39
N ARG A 43 14.17 8.11 9.20
CA ARG A 43 13.94 7.03 10.17
C ARG A 43 13.00 7.45 11.31
N GLU A 44 13.02 8.71 11.69
CA GLU A 44 12.17 9.28 12.74
C GLU A 44 10.74 9.56 12.29
N LEU A 45 10.47 9.54 10.97
CA LEU A 45 9.12 9.69 10.48
C LEU A 45 8.19 8.58 11.01
N PRO A 46 7.00 8.93 11.50
CA PRO A 46 6.03 7.93 11.89
C PRO A 46 5.62 7.10 10.68
N LYS A 47 5.57 5.79 10.86
CA LYS A 47 5.11 4.87 9.83
C LYS A 47 3.59 4.91 9.75
N VAL A 48 3.08 5.15 8.56
CA VAL A 48 1.63 5.23 8.27
C VAL A 48 1.21 3.96 7.54
N TRP A 49 0.31 3.19 8.14
CA TRP A 49 -0.27 2.01 7.53
C TRP A 49 -1.63 2.35 6.92
N ALA A 50 -1.79 2.06 5.63
CA ALA A 50 -3.09 2.00 4.99
C ALA A 50 -3.46 0.53 4.74
N ILE A 51 -4.59 0.11 5.29
CA ILE A 51 -5.05 -1.28 5.21
C ILE A 51 -6.38 -1.30 4.46
N GLY A 52 -6.48 -2.15 3.45
CA GLY A 52 -7.71 -2.32 2.68
C GLY A 52 -7.75 -3.66 1.95
N GLY A 53 -8.93 -4.25 1.86
CA GLY A 53 -9.14 -5.53 1.17
C GLY A 53 -8.78 -5.48 -0.31
N ASP A 54 -8.64 -6.64 -0.90
CA ASP A 54 -8.28 -6.83 -2.31
C ASP A 54 -9.28 -6.16 -3.29
N GLY A 55 -10.57 -6.20 -3.01
CA GLY A 55 -11.56 -5.48 -3.79
C GLY A 55 -11.43 -3.96 -3.67
N ALA A 56 -11.11 -3.44 -2.49
CA ALA A 56 -10.91 -2.02 -2.28
C ALA A 56 -9.62 -1.51 -2.92
N MET A 57 -8.49 -2.20 -2.69
CA MET A 57 -7.18 -1.76 -3.17
C MET A 57 -6.86 -2.25 -4.58
N GLY A 58 -7.33 -3.44 -4.94
CA GLY A 58 -7.03 -4.07 -6.24
C GLY A 58 -7.99 -3.68 -7.36
N ASP A 59 -9.21 -3.27 -7.03
CA ASP A 59 -10.24 -2.93 -8.01
C ASP A 59 -10.58 -1.44 -7.96
N ILE A 60 -11.57 -1.05 -7.14
CA ILE A 60 -12.10 0.31 -7.17
C ILE A 60 -11.08 1.39 -6.76
N GLY A 61 -10.18 1.09 -5.82
CA GLY A 61 -9.14 2.00 -5.33
C GLY A 61 -7.79 1.85 -6.02
N PHE A 62 -7.66 0.94 -6.99
CA PHE A 62 -6.35 0.59 -7.57
C PHE A 62 -5.58 1.81 -8.08
N GLN A 63 -6.24 2.74 -8.75
CA GLN A 63 -5.59 3.95 -9.27
C GLN A 63 -4.97 4.81 -8.16
N ASN A 64 -5.62 4.90 -7.00
CA ASN A 64 -5.11 5.68 -5.87
C ASN A 64 -3.95 4.96 -5.19
N VAL A 65 -4.05 3.64 -5.01
CA VAL A 65 -2.97 2.80 -4.50
C VAL A 65 -1.76 2.86 -5.43
N SER A 66 -1.97 2.76 -6.74
CA SER A 66 -0.94 2.93 -7.77
C SER A 66 -0.20 4.26 -7.64
N LYS A 67 -0.93 5.36 -7.43
CA LYS A 67 -0.33 6.68 -7.22
C LYS A 67 0.53 6.72 -5.97
N VAL A 68 0.06 6.17 -4.85
CA VAL A 68 0.82 6.13 -3.58
C VAL A 68 2.09 5.30 -3.73
N VAL A 69 2.00 4.13 -4.38
CA VAL A 69 3.16 3.27 -4.64
C VAL A 69 4.18 3.99 -5.54
N LEU A 70 3.70 4.68 -6.60
CA LEU A 70 4.57 5.43 -7.51
C LEU A 70 5.27 6.61 -6.83
N GLN A 71 4.63 7.25 -5.86
CA GLN A 71 5.25 8.31 -5.06
C GLN A 71 6.40 7.82 -4.18
N ASN A 72 6.40 6.55 -3.86
CA ASN A 72 7.47 5.82 -3.15
C ASN A 72 7.96 6.51 -1.87
N ARG A 73 7.05 7.00 -1.04
CA ARG A 73 7.40 7.72 0.20
C ARG A 73 7.92 6.79 1.28
N PRO A 74 8.93 7.21 2.07
CA PRO A 74 9.67 6.33 2.99
C PRO A 74 8.90 5.93 4.26
N ASN A 75 7.75 6.51 4.52
CA ASN A 75 6.97 6.26 5.73
C ASN A 75 5.58 5.66 5.47
N VAL A 76 5.27 5.28 4.25
CA VAL A 76 3.95 4.74 3.88
C VAL A 76 4.04 3.25 3.62
N LEU A 77 3.20 2.50 4.32
CA LEU A 77 3.05 1.05 4.17
C LEU A 77 1.60 0.72 3.80
N LEU A 78 1.45 -0.13 2.82
CA LEU A 78 0.16 -0.57 2.31
C LEU A 78 -0.01 -2.05 2.58
N LEU A 79 -1.03 -2.45 3.31
CA LEU A 79 -1.36 -3.85 3.57
C LEU A 79 -2.70 -4.20 2.91
N MET A 80 -2.64 -5.11 1.96
CA MET A 80 -3.81 -5.65 1.28
C MET A 80 -4.05 -7.10 1.73
N PRO A 81 -4.95 -7.35 2.69
CA PRO A 81 -5.50 -8.69 2.90
C PRO A 81 -6.20 -9.15 1.61
N ASP A 82 -5.65 -10.20 1.00
CA ASP A 82 -6.16 -10.79 -0.25
C ASP A 82 -7.05 -11.98 0.10
N THR A 83 -8.33 -11.70 0.31
CA THR A 83 -9.35 -12.70 0.62
C THR A 83 -9.96 -13.34 -0.63
N GLN A 84 -9.72 -12.73 -1.79
CA GLN A 84 -10.24 -13.14 -3.10
C GLN A 84 -11.77 -13.12 -3.22
N VAL A 85 -12.42 -12.34 -2.35
CA VAL A 85 -13.89 -12.20 -2.31
C VAL A 85 -14.32 -10.83 -1.80
N TYR A 86 -15.41 -10.28 -2.36
CA TYR A 86 -16.14 -9.15 -1.75
C TYR A 86 -17.04 -9.67 -0.63
N SER A 87 -16.50 -9.86 0.54
CA SER A 87 -17.19 -10.50 1.66
C SER A 87 -18.36 -9.68 2.22
N ASN A 88 -18.18 -8.37 2.41
CA ASN A 88 -19.21 -7.49 2.98
C ASN A 88 -20.46 -7.35 2.11
N THR A 89 -20.34 -7.48 0.80
CA THR A 89 -21.45 -7.25 -0.15
C THR A 89 -22.17 -8.53 -0.53
N GLY A 90 -21.73 -9.69 -0.02
CA GLY A 90 -22.39 -10.97 -0.21
C GLY A 90 -21.65 -11.98 -1.07
N GLY A 91 -20.34 -11.92 -1.16
CA GLY A 91 -19.53 -12.98 -1.78
C GLY A 91 -19.43 -12.91 -3.30
N GLN A 92 -19.24 -11.72 -3.86
CA GLN A 92 -18.95 -11.53 -5.28
C GLN A 92 -17.47 -11.78 -5.57
N ASN A 93 -17.15 -12.02 -6.85
CA ASN A 93 -15.79 -12.25 -7.31
C ASN A 93 -15.08 -10.94 -7.70
N PRO A 94 -14.11 -10.43 -6.93
CA PRO A 94 -13.23 -9.34 -7.37
C PRO A 94 -12.26 -9.82 -8.46
N HIS A 95 -11.46 -8.90 -9.00
CA HIS A 95 -10.42 -9.27 -9.94
C HIS A 95 -9.30 -10.16 -9.33
N SER A 96 -9.17 -10.15 -8.01
CA SER A 96 -8.23 -11.00 -7.27
C SER A 96 -8.66 -12.48 -7.15
N THR A 97 -9.93 -12.81 -7.41
CA THR A 97 -10.40 -14.21 -7.43
C THR A 97 -9.70 -14.98 -8.55
N ASN A 98 -9.25 -16.18 -8.27
CA ASN A 98 -8.69 -17.08 -9.28
C ASN A 98 -9.74 -17.44 -10.35
N MET A 99 -9.28 -17.73 -11.57
CA MET A 99 -10.13 -18.30 -12.60
C MET A 99 -10.81 -19.58 -12.07
N LEU A 100 -12.08 -19.73 -12.38
CA LEU A 100 -12.97 -20.78 -11.90
C LEU A 100 -13.27 -20.72 -10.39
N GLY A 101 -12.74 -19.74 -9.66
CA GLY A 101 -13.10 -19.51 -8.27
C GLY A 101 -14.59 -19.14 -8.15
N GLY A 102 -15.27 -19.72 -7.19
CA GLY A 102 -16.70 -19.47 -6.94
C GLY A 102 -16.93 -19.09 -5.49
N TYR A 103 -17.87 -18.17 -5.28
CA TYR A 103 -18.37 -17.73 -3.99
C TYR A 103 -19.90 -17.66 -4.05
N ASP A 104 -20.54 -17.23 -2.98
CA ASP A 104 -22.00 -17.28 -2.81
C ASP A 104 -22.80 -16.72 -3.99
N MET A 105 -22.35 -15.61 -4.57
CA MET A 105 -23.04 -14.95 -5.68
C MET A 105 -22.67 -15.49 -7.06
N ASN A 106 -21.62 -16.31 -7.16
CA ASN A 106 -21.18 -16.91 -8.42
C ASN A 106 -20.52 -18.26 -8.14
N GLN A 107 -21.33 -19.23 -7.73
CA GLN A 107 -20.87 -20.56 -7.35
C GLN A 107 -20.37 -21.33 -8.58
N PHE A 108 -19.29 -22.08 -8.40
CA PHE A 108 -18.84 -23.06 -9.37
C PHE A 108 -19.74 -24.31 -9.31
N GLY A 109 -20.31 -24.68 -10.43
CA GLY A 109 -21.19 -25.86 -10.51
C GLY A 109 -21.80 -26.05 -11.89
N ALA A 110 -22.80 -26.89 -11.98
CA ALA A 110 -23.47 -27.24 -13.26
C ALA A 110 -24.16 -26.03 -13.94
N ALA A 111 -24.64 -25.07 -13.16
CA ALA A 111 -25.33 -23.89 -13.67
C ALA A 111 -24.42 -22.66 -13.81
N SER A 112 -23.26 -22.66 -13.20
CA SER A 112 -22.30 -21.55 -13.21
C SER A 112 -20.87 -22.07 -13.15
N GLN A 113 -19.98 -21.48 -13.92
CA GLN A 113 -18.57 -21.88 -13.98
C GLN A 113 -17.67 -21.07 -13.03
N GLY A 114 -18.25 -20.27 -12.14
CA GLY A 114 -17.47 -19.35 -11.33
C GLY A 114 -16.91 -18.18 -12.15
N LYS A 115 -15.80 -17.61 -11.73
CA LYS A 115 -15.14 -16.51 -12.45
C LYS A 115 -14.43 -17.00 -13.70
N LEU A 116 -14.78 -16.49 -14.87
CA LEU A 116 -14.16 -16.86 -16.14
C LEU A 116 -12.93 -16.01 -16.50
N ALA A 117 -12.80 -14.82 -15.91
CA ALA A 117 -11.66 -13.95 -16.14
C ALA A 117 -10.44 -14.38 -15.33
N GLU A 118 -9.25 -14.08 -15.85
CA GLU A 118 -8.01 -14.31 -15.13
C GLU A 118 -7.89 -13.47 -13.85
N LYS A 119 -7.05 -13.95 -12.92
CA LYS A 119 -6.73 -13.23 -11.69
C LYS A 119 -5.87 -12.02 -12.01
N LYS A 120 -6.25 -10.85 -11.47
CA LYS A 120 -5.40 -9.66 -11.48
C LYS A 120 -4.24 -9.83 -10.48
N SER A 121 -3.02 -9.69 -10.96
CA SER A 121 -1.83 -9.67 -10.12
C SER A 121 -1.50 -8.24 -9.70
N VAL A 122 -1.96 -7.83 -8.53
CA VAL A 122 -1.71 -6.46 -8.00
C VAL A 122 -0.24 -6.27 -7.67
N ALA A 123 0.37 -7.21 -6.97
CA ALA A 123 1.81 -7.18 -6.67
C ALA A 123 2.65 -7.17 -7.96
N GLY A 124 2.29 -7.98 -8.95
CA GLY A 124 2.96 -8.00 -10.26
C GLY A 124 2.89 -6.65 -10.98
N ALA A 125 1.75 -5.98 -10.94
CA ALA A 125 1.59 -4.65 -11.53
C ALA A 125 2.53 -3.61 -10.88
N PHE A 126 2.70 -3.67 -9.56
CA PHE A 126 3.58 -2.73 -8.85
C PHE A 126 5.07 -3.03 -9.05
N ILE A 127 5.44 -4.30 -9.20
CA ILE A 127 6.82 -4.69 -9.52
C ILE A 127 7.21 -4.25 -10.94
N SER A 128 6.31 -4.38 -11.90
CA SER A 128 6.64 -4.18 -13.31
C SER A 128 6.51 -2.72 -13.78
N GLY A 129 5.70 -1.89 -13.11
CA GLY A 129 5.33 -0.58 -13.66
C GLY A 129 5.47 0.62 -12.71
N HIS A 130 6.01 0.47 -11.51
CA HIS A 130 5.95 1.51 -10.47
C HIS A 130 7.32 1.91 -9.87
N GLY A 131 8.37 1.87 -10.67
CA GLY A 131 9.70 2.21 -10.20
C GLY A 131 10.27 1.13 -9.28
N SER A 132 10.67 1.49 -8.07
CA SER A 132 11.33 0.58 -7.13
C SER A 132 10.61 0.51 -5.76
N PRO A 133 9.31 0.20 -5.66
CA PRO A 133 8.69 -0.01 -4.37
C PRO A 133 9.15 -1.33 -3.76
N PHE A 134 9.04 -1.44 -2.44
CA PHE A 134 9.12 -2.74 -1.79
C PHE A 134 7.80 -3.48 -1.99
N VAL A 135 7.83 -4.69 -2.51
CA VAL A 135 6.62 -5.51 -2.73
C VAL A 135 6.82 -6.90 -2.14
N ALA A 136 5.92 -7.32 -1.27
CA ALA A 136 5.93 -8.65 -0.71
C ALA A 136 4.57 -9.35 -0.88
N GLN A 137 4.60 -10.57 -1.40
CA GLN A 137 3.47 -11.49 -1.33
C GLN A 137 3.71 -12.49 -0.22
N VAL A 138 2.82 -12.51 0.75
CA VAL A 138 2.93 -13.32 1.96
C VAL A 138 1.62 -14.03 2.26
N SER A 139 1.67 -15.01 3.17
CA SER A 139 0.49 -15.74 3.62
C SER A 139 0.59 -15.99 5.11
N MET A 140 -0.53 -15.94 5.81
CA MET A 140 -0.61 -16.28 7.22
C MET A 140 -0.27 -17.75 7.50
N ALA A 141 -0.29 -18.62 6.48
CA ALA A 141 0.18 -20.01 6.61
C ALA A 141 1.68 -20.10 6.94
N ASN A 142 2.46 -19.03 6.66
CA ASN A 142 3.86 -18.91 7.05
C ASN A 142 4.10 -17.59 7.78
N SER A 143 3.73 -17.57 9.05
CA SER A 143 3.82 -16.36 9.90
C SER A 143 5.25 -15.84 10.06
N ALA A 144 6.25 -16.72 10.11
CA ALA A 144 7.65 -16.32 10.24
C ALA A 144 8.14 -15.55 9.00
N LYS A 145 7.77 -16.00 7.80
CA LYS A 145 8.09 -15.31 6.54
C LYS A 145 7.35 -13.99 6.45
N THR A 146 6.08 -13.97 6.83
CA THR A 146 5.26 -12.75 6.85
C THR A 146 5.85 -11.70 7.80
N TYR A 147 6.23 -12.12 9.01
CA TYR A 147 6.86 -11.22 9.98
C TYR A 147 8.17 -10.63 9.46
N ARG A 148 9.04 -11.46 8.88
CA ARG A 148 10.30 -11.00 8.29
C ARG A 148 10.07 -9.99 7.16
N ALA A 149 9.16 -10.29 6.24
CA ALA A 149 8.82 -9.36 5.16
C ALA A 149 8.29 -8.02 5.68
N MET A 150 7.50 -8.03 6.77
CA MET A 150 7.03 -6.79 7.40
C MET A 150 8.18 -5.98 7.99
N LEU A 151 9.16 -6.63 8.65
CA LEU A 151 10.35 -5.94 9.16
C LEU A 151 11.17 -5.33 8.03
N ASP A 152 11.44 -6.10 6.97
CA ASP A 152 12.20 -5.63 5.81
C ASP A 152 11.52 -4.41 5.15
N GLY A 153 10.19 -4.44 5.04
CA GLY A 153 9.42 -3.32 4.51
C GLY A 153 9.38 -2.09 5.42
N LEU A 154 9.46 -2.27 6.75
CA LEU A 154 9.57 -1.16 7.70
C LEU A 154 10.92 -0.45 7.62
N GLU A 155 11.97 -1.19 7.29
CA GLU A 155 13.33 -0.65 7.12
C GLU A 155 13.55 -0.05 5.73
N TYR A 156 12.72 -0.43 4.75
CA TYR A 156 12.85 0.04 3.38
C TYR A 156 12.62 1.56 3.30
N ARG A 157 13.51 2.27 2.58
CA ARG A 157 13.39 3.71 2.32
C ARG A 157 12.51 3.96 1.08
N GLY A 158 11.23 3.79 1.25
CA GLY A 158 10.23 3.96 0.21
C GLY A 158 8.89 3.37 0.64
N THR A 159 7.92 3.38 -0.23
CA THR A 159 6.61 2.76 0.02
C THR A 159 6.74 1.24 -0.01
N ALA A 160 6.23 0.58 1.02
CA ALA A 160 6.14 -0.87 1.07
C ALA A 160 4.70 -1.33 0.84
N PHE A 161 4.52 -2.27 -0.07
CA PHE A 161 3.24 -2.90 -0.38
C PHE A 161 3.27 -4.38 -0.01
N PHE A 162 2.31 -4.80 0.79
CA PHE A 162 2.16 -6.19 1.22
C PHE A 162 0.82 -6.74 0.72
N GLN A 163 0.88 -7.75 -0.13
CA GLN A 163 -0.27 -8.56 -0.48
C GLN A 163 -0.26 -9.81 0.41
N CYS A 164 -1.16 -9.85 1.37
CA CYS A 164 -1.24 -10.96 2.34
C CYS A 164 -2.41 -11.86 1.99
N TYR A 165 -2.12 -13.03 1.41
CA TYR A 165 -3.16 -14.02 1.18
C TYR A 165 -3.72 -14.52 2.51
N THR A 166 -5.00 -14.37 2.67
CA THR A 166 -5.75 -14.84 3.84
C THR A 166 -7.11 -15.38 3.39
N THR A 167 -7.60 -16.38 4.08
CA THR A 167 -8.93 -16.93 3.79
C THR A 167 -10.00 -16.00 4.37
N CYS A 168 -11.13 -15.89 3.65
CA CYS A 168 -12.38 -15.38 4.17
C CYS A 168 -13.27 -16.57 4.54
N GLN A 169 -13.85 -16.53 5.72
CA GLN A 169 -14.86 -17.52 6.16
C GLN A 169 -16.25 -17.00 5.89
#